data_9eaa2eb8aa805046e958979e31b65354
#
_entry.id   9eaa2eb8aa805046e958979e31b65354
#
_cell.length_a   1.000
_cell.length_b   1.000
_cell.length_c   1.000
_cell.angle_alpha   90.00
_cell.angle_beta   90.00
_cell.angle_gamma   90.00
#
_symmetry.space_group_name_H-M   'P 1'
#
loop_
_entity.id
_entity.type
_entity.pdbx_description
1 polymer ?
#
loop_
_entity_poly.entity_id
_entity_poly.type
_entity_poly.pdbx_seq_one_letter_code
_entity_poly.pdbx_strand_id
1 'polypeptide(L)'
;VLVGIIDTGIDYLNKEFQREDDTTRIVRIWDQTIQGDKDIYDLKYGTEYTEDQINQAISLQTSGGDPYSIVPSKDDIGHGTRLAGIIGGRGINPDLKGAAPDCQFVIVKLSRATKVELDAAVIDKTDVPSYTPWSALLALRYIIAVARELKRPVVVFEPLGSNMGSHIGNGIVEQSINNYSSQSGTVVVVPTGNQGNTDTHTEGIIESSGDIKDIEIRVC
;
A
#
# COMPACT_ATOMS: atom_id res chain seq x y z
N VAL A 1 9.77 -8.28 -13.16
CA VAL A 1 9.41 -6.95 -12.66
C VAL A 1 9.04 -7.07 -11.18
N LEU A 2 9.26 -6.01 -10.39
CA LEU A 2 8.75 -5.91 -9.03
C LEU A 2 7.39 -5.23 -9.03
N VAL A 3 6.50 -5.68 -8.14
CA VAL A 3 5.26 -4.98 -7.80
C VAL A 3 5.34 -4.58 -6.33
N GLY A 4 5.34 -3.29 -6.07
CA GLY A 4 5.22 -2.72 -4.74
C GLY A 4 3.75 -2.53 -4.38
N ILE A 5 3.32 -2.96 -3.21
CA ILE A 5 1.95 -2.76 -2.72
C ILE A 5 2.01 -2.05 -1.37
N ILE A 6 1.30 -0.93 -1.27
CA ILE A 6 1.20 -0.09 -0.07
C ILE A 6 -0.23 -0.25 0.47
N ASP A 7 -0.43 -1.12 1.48
CA ASP A 7 -1.78 -1.48 1.92
C ASP A 7 -1.82 -2.04 3.36
N THR A 8 -2.80 -2.87 3.66
CA THR A 8 -3.04 -3.49 4.97
C THR A 8 -2.11 -4.65 5.30
N GLY A 9 -1.21 -5.02 4.38
CA GLY A 9 -0.31 -6.17 4.48
C GLY A 9 -0.59 -7.24 3.44
N ILE A 10 -0.11 -8.44 3.68
CA ILE A 10 -0.33 -9.63 2.85
C ILE A 10 -0.36 -10.89 3.69
N ASP A 11 -1.20 -11.84 3.33
CA ASP A 11 -1.10 -13.22 3.82
C ASP A 11 0.02 -13.93 3.04
N TYR A 12 1.25 -13.81 3.55
CA TYR A 12 2.44 -14.36 2.90
C TYR A 12 2.48 -15.90 2.88
N LEU A 13 1.64 -16.56 3.68
CA LEU A 13 1.50 -18.01 3.70
C LEU A 13 0.59 -18.55 2.59
N ASN A 14 -0.17 -17.68 1.94
CA ASN A 14 -1.06 -18.05 0.86
C ASN A 14 -0.25 -18.53 -0.35
N LYS A 15 -0.57 -19.74 -0.81
CA LYS A 15 0.09 -20.42 -1.94
C LYS A 15 0.05 -19.63 -3.25
N GLU A 16 -0.92 -18.73 -3.41
CA GLU A 16 -1.00 -17.83 -4.57
C GLU A 16 0.22 -16.91 -4.69
N PHE A 17 0.96 -16.66 -3.60
CA PHE A 17 2.17 -15.84 -3.57
C PHE A 17 3.47 -16.64 -3.48
N GLN A 18 3.38 -17.96 -3.67
CA GLN A 18 4.52 -18.86 -3.67
C GLN A 18 4.82 -19.37 -5.09
N ARG A 19 6.04 -19.79 -5.32
CA ARG A 19 6.46 -20.52 -6.53
C ARG A 19 6.02 -21.97 -6.44
N GLU A 20 6.25 -22.75 -7.51
CA GLU A 20 5.93 -24.18 -7.54
C GLU A 20 6.76 -25.01 -6.55
N ASP A 21 7.95 -24.53 -6.21
CA ASP A 21 8.84 -25.13 -5.21
C ASP A 21 8.54 -24.71 -3.78
N ASP A 22 7.38 -24.08 -3.54
CA ASP A 22 6.92 -23.56 -2.26
C ASP A 22 7.76 -22.39 -1.70
N THR A 23 8.68 -21.83 -2.47
CA THR A 23 9.37 -20.60 -2.07
C THR A 23 8.53 -19.34 -2.33
N THR A 24 8.71 -18.32 -1.51
CA THR A 24 7.93 -17.08 -1.65
C THR A 24 8.31 -16.28 -2.91
N ARG A 25 7.33 -15.57 -3.49
CA ARG A 25 7.55 -14.51 -4.49
C ARG A 25 7.62 -13.12 -3.85
N ILE A 26 7.54 -13.03 -2.52
CA ILE A 26 7.63 -11.77 -1.78
C ILE A 26 9.10 -11.55 -1.42
N VAL A 27 9.69 -10.51 -1.99
CA VAL A 27 11.12 -10.17 -1.81
C VAL A 27 11.36 -9.48 -0.47
N ARG A 28 10.42 -8.60 -0.06
CA ARG A 28 10.46 -7.86 1.20
C ARG A 28 9.05 -7.61 1.71
N ILE A 29 8.90 -7.64 3.02
CA ILE A 29 7.76 -7.05 3.73
C ILE A 29 8.32 -6.00 4.69
N TRP A 30 7.84 -4.77 4.61
CA TRP A 30 8.04 -3.76 5.65
C TRP A 30 6.73 -3.55 6.40
N ASP A 31 6.71 -3.99 7.65
CA ASP A 31 5.55 -3.82 8.52
C ASP A 31 5.77 -2.59 9.41
N GLN A 32 5.04 -1.52 9.15
CA GLN A 32 5.10 -0.28 9.90
C GLN A 32 4.44 -0.37 11.29
N THR A 33 3.71 -1.45 11.56
CA THR A 33 3.01 -1.65 12.85
C THR A 33 3.88 -2.34 13.90
N ILE A 34 4.97 -2.97 13.48
CA ILE A 34 5.88 -3.73 14.35
C ILE A 34 7.15 -2.92 14.54
N GLN A 35 7.40 -2.46 15.77
CA GLN A 35 8.62 -1.69 16.07
C GLN A 35 9.86 -2.56 15.94
N GLY A 36 10.85 -2.08 15.19
CA GLY A 36 12.16 -2.71 15.01
C GLY A 36 13.30 -1.75 15.38
N ASP A 37 14.47 -2.31 15.60
CA ASP A 37 15.67 -1.57 16.00
C ASP A 37 16.59 -1.23 14.80
N LYS A 38 16.28 -1.75 13.61
CA LYS A 38 17.11 -1.54 12.43
C LYS A 38 16.74 -0.26 11.71
N ASP A 39 17.74 0.47 11.26
CA ASP A 39 17.59 1.53 10.28
C ASP A 39 17.37 0.88 8.90
N ILE A 40 16.23 1.18 8.29
CA ILE A 40 15.82 0.65 6.99
C ILE A 40 15.80 1.84 6.02
N TYR A 41 16.87 2.04 5.26
CA TYR A 41 17.00 3.17 4.31
C TYR A 41 16.75 4.55 4.97
N ASP A 42 17.33 4.80 6.14
CA ASP A 42 17.11 5.96 7.01
C ASP A 42 15.67 6.06 7.59
N LEU A 43 14.93 4.97 7.58
CA LEU A 43 13.63 4.84 8.25
C LEU A 43 13.83 4.13 9.58
N LYS A 44 13.55 4.83 10.67
CA LYS A 44 13.83 4.35 12.05
C LYS A 44 12.59 3.80 12.74
N TYR A 45 11.66 3.24 11.98
CA TYR A 45 10.47 2.60 12.51
C TYR A 45 10.00 1.47 11.60
N GLY A 46 9.13 0.62 12.13
CA GLY A 46 8.71 -0.58 11.43
C GLY A 46 9.76 -1.68 11.45
N THR A 47 9.41 -2.83 10.91
CA THR A 47 10.31 -3.98 10.79
C THR A 47 10.28 -4.52 9.37
N GLU A 48 11.46 -4.75 8.81
CA GLU A 48 11.62 -5.39 7.51
C GLU A 48 11.82 -6.90 7.67
N TYR A 49 11.14 -7.67 6.82
CA TYR A 49 11.32 -9.10 6.66
C TYR A 49 11.78 -9.41 5.24
N THR A 50 12.89 -10.16 5.15
CA THR A 50 13.52 -10.53 3.87
C THR A 50 12.87 -11.79 3.27
N GLU A 51 13.12 -12.03 1.98
CA GLU A 51 12.71 -13.26 1.28
C GLU A 51 13.17 -14.52 2.04
N ASP A 52 14.40 -14.53 2.59
CA ASP A 52 14.92 -15.67 3.35
C ASP A 52 14.13 -15.92 4.65
N GLN A 53 13.78 -14.86 5.39
CA GLN A 53 12.98 -14.99 6.60
C GLN A 53 11.56 -15.48 6.29
N ILE A 54 10.97 -15.00 5.20
CA ILE A 54 9.65 -15.45 4.75
C ILE A 54 9.70 -16.94 4.36
N ASN A 55 10.73 -17.37 3.63
CA ASN A 55 10.92 -18.78 3.28
C ASN A 55 11.13 -19.67 4.51
N GLN A 56 11.89 -19.18 5.50
CA GLN A 56 12.04 -19.88 6.79
C GLN A 56 10.70 -20.04 7.51
N ALA A 57 9.87 -18.99 7.54
CA ALA A 57 8.55 -19.03 8.15
C ALA A 57 7.62 -20.04 7.43
N ILE A 58 7.63 -20.06 6.10
CA ILE A 58 6.86 -21.01 5.28
C ILE A 58 7.33 -22.45 5.57
N SER A 59 8.65 -22.68 5.61
CA SER A 59 9.22 -23.99 5.93
C SER A 59 8.86 -24.44 7.35
N LEU A 60 8.86 -23.51 8.31
CA LEU A 60 8.48 -23.80 9.69
C LEU A 60 7.01 -24.21 9.77
N GLN A 61 6.10 -23.50 9.07
CA GLN A 61 4.69 -23.88 8.98
C GLN A 61 4.51 -25.29 8.42
N THR A 62 5.22 -25.62 7.36
CA THR A 62 5.16 -26.95 6.73
C THR A 62 5.60 -28.05 7.69
N SER A 63 6.52 -27.74 8.61
CA SER A 63 7.02 -28.64 9.66
C SER A 63 6.11 -28.69 10.90
N GLY A 64 4.98 -27.97 10.91
CA GLY A 64 4.04 -27.91 12.02
C GLY A 64 4.39 -26.90 13.12
N GLY A 65 5.36 -26.01 12.88
CA GLY A 65 5.71 -24.91 13.78
C GLY A 65 4.89 -23.65 13.50
N ASP A 66 5.10 -22.62 14.34
CA ASP A 66 4.45 -21.31 14.20
C ASP A 66 5.26 -20.38 13.27
N PRO A 67 4.80 -20.11 12.04
CA PRO A 67 5.49 -19.22 11.11
C PRO A 67 5.59 -17.78 11.63
N TYR A 68 4.64 -17.35 12.44
CA TYR A 68 4.59 -16.00 12.99
C TYR A 68 5.64 -15.76 14.09
N SER A 69 6.29 -16.81 14.58
CA SER A 69 7.48 -16.64 15.43
C SER A 69 8.67 -16.06 14.67
N ILE A 70 8.71 -16.16 13.34
CA ILE A 70 9.76 -15.62 12.47
C ILE A 70 9.27 -14.33 11.78
N VAL A 71 8.09 -14.38 11.14
CA VAL A 71 7.49 -13.24 10.42
C VAL A 71 6.09 -12.96 11.00
N PRO A 72 5.99 -12.15 12.07
CA PRO A 72 4.72 -11.87 12.74
C PRO A 72 3.77 -10.97 11.96
N SER A 73 4.18 -10.43 10.82
CA SER A 73 3.35 -9.58 9.96
C SER A 73 2.16 -10.35 9.41
N LYS A 74 0.96 -9.78 9.53
CA LYS A 74 -0.32 -10.35 9.07
C LYS A 74 -1.14 -9.30 8.37
N ASP A 75 -1.97 -9.71 7.42
CA ASP A 75 -3.04 -8.86 6.88
C ASP A 75 -4.35 -9.14 7.64
N ASP A 76 -4.58 -8.40 8.70
CA ASP A 76 -5.75 -8.57 9.57
C ASP A 76 -7.06 -8.09 8.92
N ILE A 77 -6.99 -7.36 7.80
CA ILE A 77 -8.14 -6.80 7.08
C ILE A 77 -8.42 -7.60 5.80
N GLY A 78 -7.36 -8.11 5.16
CA GLY A 78 -7.44 -8.88 3.93
C GLY A 78 -7.54 -8.04 2.66
N HIS A 79 -7.48 -6.70 2.75
CA HIS A 79 -7.58 -5.82 1.58
C HIS A 79 -6.32 -5.94 0.71
N GLY A 80 -5.14 -5.79 1.29
CA GLY A 80 -3.87 -5.92 0.57
C GLY A 80 -3.66 -7.31 -0.03
N THR A 81 -4.04 -8.37 0.69
CA THR A 81 -3.98 -9.74 0.18
C THR A 81 -4.86 -9.95 -1.06
N ARG A 82 -6.08 -9.42 -1.04
CA ARG A 82 -7.00 -9.51 -2.20
C ARG A 82 -6.45 -8.77 -3.41
N LEU A 83 -5.92 -7.57 -3.21
CA LEU A 83 -5.31 -6.80 -4.29
C LEU A 83 -4.06 -7.48 -4.85
N ALA A 84 -3.20 -8.02 -3.98
CA ALA A 84 -2.05 -8.81 -4.40
C ALA A 84 -2.46 -10.03 -5.25
N GLY A 85 -3.57 -10.69 -4.90
CA GLY A 85 -4.13 -11.79 -5.68
C GLY A 85 -4.58 -11.37 -7.08
N ILE A 86 -5.30 -10.26 -7.19
CA ILE A 86 -5.74 -9.70 -8.48
C ILE A 86 -4.54 -9.31 -9.35
N ILE A 87 -3.50 -8.74 -8.75
CA ILE A 87 -2.31 -8.30 -9.48
C ILE A 87 -1.46 -9.49 -9.92
N GLY A 88 -1.16 -10.39 -8.99
CA GLY A 88 -0.13 -11.40 -9.25
C GLY A 88 -0.38 -12.75 -8.59
N GLY A 89 -1.63 -13.14 -8.34
CA GLY A 89 -1.97 -14.49 -7.93
C GLY A 89 -1.47 -15.50 -8.97
N ARG A 90 -0.86 -16.59 -8.52
CA ARG A 90 -0.30 -17.62 -9.41
C ARG A 90 -1.37 -18.32 -10.26
N GLY A 91 -2.60 -18.34 -9.77
CA GLY A 91 -3.72 -19.02 -10.42
C GLY A 91 -3.75 -20.50 -10.09
N ILE A 92 -3.59 -20.88 -8.83
CA ILE A 92 -3.88 -22.25 -8.36
C ILE A 92 -5.32 -22.61 -8.73
N ASN A 93 -6.25 -21.64 -8.55
CA ASN A 93 -7.51 -21.66 -9.26
C ASN A 93 -7.35 -20.89 -10.57
N PRO A 94 -7.41 -21.54 -11.74
CA PRO A 94 -7.19 -20.89 -13.04
C PRO A 94 -8.11 -19.70 -13.31
N ASP A 95 -9.32 -19.71 -12.76
CA ASP A 95 -10.32 -18.63 -12.91
C ASP A 95 -9.94 -17.37 -12.12
N LEU A 96 -8.99 -17.47 -11.20
CA LEU A 96 -8.52 -16.39 -10.33
C LEU A 96 -7.05 -16.03 -10.56
N LYS A 97 -6.51 -16.35 -11.72
CA LYS A 97 -5.13 -16.01 -12.09
C LYS A 97 -4.95 -14.49 -12.18
N GLY A 98 -3.93 -13.98 -11.50
CA GLY A 98 -3.60 -12.55 -11.51
C GLY A 98 -3.12 -12.06 -12.88
N ALA A 99 -3.14 -10.74 -13.08
CA ALA A 99 -2.72 -10.09 -14.32
C ALA A 99 -1.20 -10.26 -14.61
N ALA A 100 -0.38 -10.38 -13.57
CA ALA A 100 1.07 -10.55 -13.63
C ALA A 100 1.53 -11.71 -12.72
N PRO A 101 1.19 -12.97 -13.04
CA PRO A 101 1.38 -14.12 -12.15
C PRO A 101 2.85 -14.43 -11.84
N ASP A 102 3.78 -13.94 -12.66
CA ASP A 102 5.24 -14.15 -12.49
C ASP A 102 5.94 -12.96 -11.82
N CYS A 103 5.19 -11.94 -11.38
CA CYS A 103 5.77 -10.82 -10.66
C CYS A 103 6.30 -11.25 -9.28
N GLN A 104 7.24 -10.47 -8.74
CA GLN A 104 7.65 -10.56 -7.35
C GLN A 104 7.18 -9.32 -6.61
N PHE A 105 6.90 -9.49 -5.32
CA PHE A 105 6.28 -8.44 -4.52
C PHE A 105 7.26 -7.79 -3.55
N VAL A 106 7.07 -6.49 -3.34
CA VAL A 106 7.57 -5.73 -2.19
C VAL A 106 6.35 -5.16 -1.48
N ILE A 107 6.11 -5.59 -0.26
CA ILE A 107 4.89 -5.27 0.47
C ILE A 107 5.21 -4.26 1.58
N VAL A 108 4.39 -3.25 1.71
CA VAL A 108 4.37 -2.38 2.89
C VAL A 108 3.01 -2.50 3.57
N LYS A 109 3.03 -2.99 4.81
CA LYS A 109 1.88 -2.91 5.70
C LYS A 109 1.92 -1.57 6.43
N LEU A 110 0.93 -0.72 6.15
CA LEU A 110 0.81 0.61 6.74
C LEU A 110 0.40 0.57 8.22
N SER A 111 0.97 1.46 9.01
CA SER A 111 0.46 1.76 10.35
C SER A 111 -0.81 2.61 10.24
N ARG A 112 -1.82 2.27 11.05
CA ARG A 112 -3.04 3.08 11.14
C ARG A 112 -2.74 4.44 11.75
N ALA A 113 -3.49 5.44 11.31
CA ALA A 113 -3.49 6.74 11.96
C ALA A 113 -3.85 6.62 13.43
N THR A 114 -3.12 7.32 14.27
CA THR A 114 -3.39 7.40 15.71
C THR A 114 -4.62 8.26 15.98
N LYS A 115 -5.22 8.13 17.18
CA LYS A 115 -6.34 8.99 17.56
C LYS A 115 -5.98 10.48 17.47
N VAL A 116 -4.76 10.85 17.85
CA VAL A 116 -4.29 12.25 17.77
C VAL A 116 -4.26 12.77 16.33
N GLU A 117 -3.83 11.94 15.39
CA GLU A 117 -3.80 12.28 13.96
C GLU A 117 -5.22 12.36 13.36
N LEU A 118 -6.11 11.45 13.78
CA LEU A 118 -7.53 11.49 13.38
C LEU A 118 -8.23 12.74 13.92
N ASP A 119 -8.03 13.04 15.20
CA ASP A 119 -8.59 14.25 15.83
C ASP A 119 -8.07 15.53 15.13
N ALA A 120 -6.78 15.58 14.79
CA ALA A 120 -6.19 16.70 14.07
C ALA A 120 -6.75 16.86 12.64
N ALA A 121 -7.15 15.76 12.01
CA ALA A 121 -7.79 15.74 10.70
C ALA A 121 -9.32 15.88 10.77
N VAL A 122 -9.89 16.06 11.98
CA VAL A 122 -11.35 16.13 12.24
C VAL A 122 -12.08 14.87 11.75
N ILE A 123 -11.45 13.70 11.87
CA ILE A 123 -12.02 12.40 11.54
C ILE A 123 -12.53 11.74 12.83
N ASP A 124 -13.83 11.64 12.99
CA ASP A 124 -14.47 11.06 14.18
C ASP A 124 -14.68 9.53 14.06
N LYS A 125 -14.71 8.99 12.85
CA LYS A 125 -14.93 7.56 12.62
C LYS A 125 -13.65 6.76 12.86
N THR A 126 -13.63 5.96 13.91
CA THR A 126 -12.50 5.09 14.30
C THR A 126 -12.67 3.63 13.85
N ASP A 127 -13.84 3.26 13.34
CA ASP A 127 -14.18 1.91 12.88
C ASP A 127 -13.64 1.59 11.46
N VAL A 128 -13.32 2.65 10.68
CA VAL A 128 -12.72 2.51 9.36
C VAL A 128 -11.21 2.70 9.46
N PRO A 129 -10.39 1.76 8.95
CA PRO A 129 -8.94 1.92 8.92
C PRO A 129 -8.56 3.17 8.13
N SER A 130 -7.92 4.12 8.79
CA SER A 130 -7.39 5.34 8.19
C SER A 130 -5.87 5.37 8.29
N TYR A 131 -5.22 5.94 7.30
CA TYR A 131 -3.76 5.99 7.18
C TYR A 131 -3.33 7.43 6.95
N THR A 132 -2.12 7.77 7.38
CA THR A 132 -1.59 9.12 7.16
C THR A 132 -0.92 9.21 5.80
N PRO A 133 -0.96 10.38 5.13
CA PRO A 133 -0.18 10.59 3.90
C PRO A 133 1.32 10.33 4.12
N TRP A 134 1.84 10.57 5.30
CA TRP A 134 3.24 10.36 5.63
C TRP A 134 3.63 8.90 5.64
N SER A 135 2.80 8.01 6.21
CA SER A 135 3.06 6.57 6.19
C SER A 135 3.10 6.01 4.77
N ALA A 136 2.21 6.52 3.89
CA ALA A 136 2.17 6.15 2.48
C ALA A 136 3.39 6.70 1.71
N LEU A 137 3.78 7.97 1.92
CA LEU A 137 4.98 8.54 1.30
C LEU A 137 6.27 7.79 1.68
N LEU A 138 6.40 7.41 2.94
CA LEU A 138 7.56 6.64 3.41
C LEU A 138 7.53 5.22 2.84
N ALA A 139 6.33 4.63 2.66
CA ALA A 139 6.16 3.35 1.99
C ALA A 139 6.60 3.41 0.51
N LEU A 140 6.20 4.46 -0.20
CA LEU A 140 6.64 4.69 -1.59
C LEU A 140 8.17 4.82 -1.67
N ARG A 141 8.77 5.64 -0.80
CA ARG A 141 10.23 5.79 -0.70
C ARG A 141 10.92 4.44 -0.46
N TYR A 142 10.41 3.64 0.47
CA TYR A 142 10.94 2.33 0.79
C TYR A 142 10.93 1.40 -0.43
N ILE A 143 9.80 1.24 -1.11
CA ILE A 143 9.67 0.37 -2.28
C ILE A 143 10.66 0.79 -3.37
N ILE A 144 10.81 2.09 -3.62
CA ILE A 144 11.76 2.62 -4.60
C ILE A 144 13.21 2.31 -4.17
N ALA A 145 13.53 2.41 -2.87
CA ALA A 145 14.86 2.07 -2.36
C ALA A 145 15.19 0.59 -2.58
N VAL A 146 14.24 -0.32 -2.26
CA VAL A 146 14.38 -1.77 -2.53
C VAL A 146 14.58 -2.03 -4.03
N ALA A 147 13.77 -1.40 -4.90
CA ALA A 147 13.88 -1.58 -6.34
C ALA A 147 15.26 -1.14 -6.88
N ARG A 148 15.81 -0.04 -6.36
CA ARG A 148 17.15 0.46 -6.70
C ARG A 148 18.25 -0.48 -6.21
N GLU A 149 18.16 -0.95 -4.96
CA GLU A 149 19.09 -1.94 -4.41
C GLU A 149 19.16 -3.19 -5.28
N LEU A 150 17.98 -3.69 -5.69
CA LEU A 150 17.87 -4.88 -6.54
C LEU A 150 18.13 -4.59 -8.03
N LYS A 151 18.29 -3.32 -8.42
CA LYS A 151 18.47 -2.87 -9.83
C LYS A 151 17.36 -3.39 -10.74
N ARG A 152 16.10 -3.30 -10.30
CA ARG A 152 14.93 -3.83 -10.99
C ARG A 152 13.87 -2.77 -11.24
N PRO A 153 13.17 -2.83 -12.37
CA PRO A 153 11.99 -1.99 -12.58
C PRO A 153 10.88 -2.37 -11.59
N VAL A 154 10.11 -1.36 -11.18
CA VAL A 154 9.02 -1.52 -10.22
C VAL A 154 7.75 -0.81 -10.67
N VAL A 155 6.63 -1.47 -10.47
CA VAL A 155 5.30 -0.87 -10.49
C VAL A 155 4.82 -0.77 -9.05
N VAL A 156 4.57 0.43 -8.56
CA VAL A 156 4.04 0.66 -7.21
C VAL A 156 2.53 0.86 -7.32
N PHE A 157 1.78 0.11 -6.55
CA PHE A 157 0.35 0.24 -6.40
C PHE A 157 0.02 0.77 -5.00
N GLU A 158 -0.59 1.95 -4.96
CA GLU A 158 -1.07 2.62 -3.75
C GLU A 158 -2.59 2.77 -3.86
N PRO A 159 -3.38 1.79 -3.40
CA PRO A 159 -4.83 1.74 -3.58
C PRO A 159 -5.60 2.55 -2.54
N LEU A 160 -4.96 3.51 -1.90
CA LEU A 160 -5.55 4.36 -0.89
C LEU A 160 -5.92 5.70 -1.51
N GLY A 161 -7.12 6.17 -1.24
CA GLY A 161 -7.61 7.45 -1.70
C GLY A 161 -7.91 8.41 -0.55
N SER A 162 -7.95 9.70 -0.87
CA SER A 162 -8.35 10.76 0.07
C SER A 162 -9.13 11.84 -0.68
N ASN A 163 -10.14 12.41 -0.02
CA ASN A 163 -10.81 13.62 -0.51
C ASN A 163 -10.14 14.90 -0.01
N MET A 164 -9.00 14.78 0.69
CA MET A 164 -8.24 15.93 1.19
C MET A 164 -7.28 16.44 0.13
N GLY A 165 -7.05 17.76 0.12
CA GLY A 165 -6.06 18.39 -0.73
C GLY A 165 -6.67 19.30 -1.78
N SER A 166 -5.82 19.81 -2.67
CA SER A 166 -6.19 20.81 -3.67
C SER A 166 -6.92 20.25 -4.90
N HIS A 167 -6.89 18.95 -5.10
CA HIS A 167 -7.43 18.19 -6.26
C HIS A 167 -6.86 18.63 -7.62
N ILE A 168 -5.77 19.38 -7.62
CA ILE A 168 -5.08 19.82 -8.85
C ILE A 168 -3.67 19.23 -9.01
N GLY A 169 -3.34 18.21 -8.23
CA GLY A 169 -2.09 17.48 -8.36
C GLY A 169 -0.84 18.20 -7.85
N ASN A 170 -0.98 19.22 -7.00
CA ASN A 170 0.14 20.02 -6.49
C ASN A 170 0.44 19.79 -4.99
N GLY A 171 -0.21 18.87 -4.34
CA GLY A 171 0.08 18.46 -2.97
C GLY A 171 1.41 17.72 -2.85
N ILE A 172 1.89 17.53 -1.63
CA ILE A 172 3.18 16.88 -1.37
C ILE A 172 3.18 15.40 -1.80
N VAL A 173 2.03 14.71 -1.70
CA VAL A 173 1.89 13.32 -2.12
C VAL A 173 2.01 13.23 -3.64
N GLU A 174 1.25 14.04 -4.37
CA GLU A 174 1.23 14.07 -5.83
C GLU A 174 2.58 14.48 -6.40
N GLN A 175 3.23 15.48 -5.81
CA GLN A 175 4.58 15.87 -6.21
C GLN A 175 5.60 14.76 -5.99
N SER A 176 5.48 14.02 -4.89
CA SER A 176 6.35 12.86 -4.60
C SER A 176 6.12 11.73 -5.61
N ILE A 177 4.86 11.41 -5.92
CA ILE A 177 4.50 10.45 -6.96
C ILE A 177 5.08 10.88 -8.30
N ASN A 178 4.91 12.13 -8.71
CA ASN A 178 5.45 12.68 -9.94
C ASN A 178 6.98 12.56 -10.01
N ASN A 179 7.67 12.89 -8.91
CA ASN A 179 9.13 12.80 -8.83
C ASN A 179 9.64 11.36 -8.99
N TYR A 180 8.96 10.38 -8.38
CA TYR A 180 9.35 8.98 -8.53
C TYR A 180 8.96 8.40 -9.89
N SER A 181 7.77 8.73 -10.40
CA SER A 181 7.30 8.26 -11.71
C SER A 181 8.12 8.82 -12.88
N SER A 182 8.78 9.96 -12.71
CA SER A 182 9.69 10.52 -13.73
C SER A 182 10.99 9.72 -13.88
N GLN A 183 11.28 8.80 -12.95
CA GLN A 183 12.49 8.00 -12.99
C GLN A 183 12.29 6.76 -13.87
N SER A 184 13.25 6.49 -14.75
CA SER A 184 13.21 5.33 -15.63
C SER A 184 13.06 4.02 -14.85
N GLY A 185 12.13 3.18 -15.26
CA GLY A 185 11.84 1.90 -14.63
C GLY A 185 10.89 1.97 -13.43
N THR A 186 10.29 3.12 -13.16
CA THR A 186 9.31 3.30 -12.08
C THR A 186 7.96 3.72 -12.64
N VAL A 187 6.90 3.03 -12.23
CA VAL A 187 5.50 3.38 -12.49
C VAL A 187 4.75 3.40 -11.16
N VAL A 188 3.95 4.41 -10.93
CA VAL A 188 3.04 4.46 -9.76
C VAL A 188 1.60 4.44 -10.25
N VAL A 189 0.80 3.56 -9.69
CA VAL A 189 -0.62 3.39 -10.00
C VAL A 189 -1.43 3.72 -8.76
N VAL A 190 -2.38 4.63 -8.90
CA VAL A 190 -3.30 5.07 -7.84
C VAL A 190 -4.75 4.87 -8.28
N PRO A 191 -5.70 4.68 -7.35
CA PRO A 191 -7.11 4.55 -7.68
C PRO A 191 -7.76 5.92 -7.89
N THR A 192 -8.92 5.92 -8.51
CA THR A 192 -9.78 7.12 -8.63
C THR A 192 -10.71 7.31 -7.43
N GLY A 193 -10.70 6.40 -6.45
CA GLY A 193 -11.56 6.41 -5.27
C GLY A 193 -12.88 5.66 -5.45
N ASN A 194 -13.62 5.53 -4.36
CA ASN A 194 -14.88 4.79 -4.29
C ASN A 194 -16.10 5.69 -4.02
N GLN A 195 -15.91 7.02 -4.05
CA GLN A 195 -16.91 8.00 -3.63
C GLN A 195 -17.76 8.57 -4.77
N GLY A 196 -17.78 7.92 -5.93
CA GLY A 196 -18.52 8.42 -7.10
C GLY A 196 -20.05 8.55 -6.93
N ASN A 197 -20.60 7.96 -5.87
CA ASN A 197 -22.03 8.05 -5.52
C ASN A 197 -22.27 8.75 -4.16
N THR A 198 -21.25 9.44 -3.65
CA THR A 198 -21.33 10.16 -2.38
C THR A 198 -21.19 11.65 -2.67
N ASP A 199 -22.03 12.52 -2.40
CA ASP A 199 -22.02 13.96 -2.72
C ASP A 199 -20.81 14.72 -2.12
N THR A 200 -19.60 14.17 -2.31
CA THR A 200 -18.33 14.69 -1.76
C THR A 200 -17.62 15.65 -2.70
N HIS A 201 -18.15 15.88 -3.89
CA HIS A 201 -17.60 16.83 -4.87
C HIS A 201 -18.71 17.73 -5.40
N THR A 202 -18.39 19.01 -5.58
CA THR A 202 -19.25 19.97 -6.28
C THR A 202 -18.37 20.90 -7.11
N GLU A 203 -18.90 21.35 -8.24
CA GLU A 203 -18.24 22.35 -9.09
C GLU A 203 -19.24 23.41 -9.54
N GLY A 204 -18.74 24.56 -9.89
CA GLY A 204 -19.54 25.66 -10.41
C GLY A 204 -18.70 26.65 -11.21
N ILE A 205 -19.34 27.35 -12.13
CA ILE A 205 -18.71 28.36 -12.97
C ILE A 205 -19.25 29.73 -12.57
N ILE A 206 -18.36 30.70 -12.35
CA ILE A 206 -18.66 32.13 -12.27
C ILE A 206 -18.47 32.70 -13.69
N GLU A 207 -19.53 33.03 -14.35
CA GLU A 207 -19.49 33.44 -15.77
C GLU A 207 -19.20 34.94 -15.93
N SER A 208 -19.57 35.75 -14.95
CA SER A 208 -19.37 37.20 -15.02
C SER A 208 -19.07 37.83 -13.66
N SER A 209 -18.53 39.02 -13.69
CA SER A 209 -18.30 39.84 -12.47
C SER A 209 -19.64 40.17 -11.82
N GLY A 210 -19.83 39.79 -10.57
CA GLY A 210 -21.05 39.97 -9.80
C GLY A 210 -21.94 38.74 -9.71
N ASP A 211 -21.62 37.63 -10.42
CA ASP A 211 -22.29 36.36 -10.22
C ASP A 211 -21.99 35.77 -8.84
N ILE A 212 -23.02 35.23 -8.21
CA ILE A 212 -22.93 34.56 -6.92
C ILE A 212 -23.38 33.12 -7.11
N LYS A 213 -22.62 32.17 -6.57
CA LYS A 213 -22.97 30.75 -6.48
C LYS A 213 -22.97 30.33 -5.02
N ASP A 214 -24.09 29.88 -4.55
CA ASP A 214 -24.22 29.34 -3.18
C ASP A 214 -23.82 27.86 -3.18
N ILE A 215 -22.99 27.47 -2.22
CA ILE A 215 -22.60 26.08 -2.00
C ILE A 215 -23.07 25.71 -0.59
N GLU A 216 -23.93 24.70 -0.50
CA GLU A 216 -24.35 24.13 0.79
C GLU A 216 -23.43 22.95 1.14
N ILE A 217 -22.76 23.04 2.29
CA ILE A 217 -21.93 21.96 2.84
C ILE A 217 -22.70 21.35 4.02
N ARG A 218 -23.02 20.07 3.90
CA ARG A 218 -23.63 19.28 4.99
C ARG A 218 -22.57 18.37 5.60
N VAL A 219 -22.37 18.53 6.89
CA VAL A 219 -21.53 17.62 7.69
C VAL A 219 -22.46 16.61 8.36
N CYS A 220 -22.28 15.31 8.06
CA CYS A 220 -23.10 14.21 8.57
C CYS A 220 -22.31 13.38 9.59
#